data_df9789a72179053af3e7c7dfb5cf4155
#
_entry.id   df9789a72179053af3e7c7dfb5cf4155
#
_cell.length_a   1.000
_cell.length_b   1.000
_cell.length_c   1.000
_cell.angle_alpha   90.00
_cell.angle_beta   90.00
_cell.angle_gamma   90.00
#
_symmetry.space_group_name_H-M   'P 1'
#
loop_
_entity.id
_entity.type
_entity.pdbx_description
1 polymer ?
#
loop_
_entity_poly.entity_id
_entity_poly.type
_entity_poly.pdbx_seq_one_letter_code
_entity_poly.pdbx_strand_id
1 'polypeptide(L)'
;IHSSLAPTYDHISVRYNLATIQLEVMSGQLGSEETTEGETVRRLTAGHRFTWIPEHGRWLLGFGEQIIYTGVNRSLEMMYLNPFVPFAFSALEGEEASYPSDNDNSVIFLYGRFVIQPSLSLYGEFLIDDFQVDPDPYQHMLAYKIGLDGVKDFFNMPMTWEAEATRIDSWTYIHHGQFSTWQNLGHATGYLYGPDLWSARLQADAWIRPKVLANFEFTWLEKGANTLSTPWANADNVGDPFPAPPVVRHMLLDVSVGWWGKHTILEAGWSNLPFANEIAYVGMNEPKEGGFYLKLQFLYNLGFDLE
;
A
#
# COMPACT_ATOMS: atom_id res chain seq x y z
N ILE A 1 1.66 4.68 -0.82
CA ILE A 1 0.32 4.07 -0.98
C ILE A 1 0.49 2.55 -1.17
N HIS A 2 1.22 1.93 -0.24
CA HIS A 2 1.40 0.49 -0.16
C HIS A 2 0.67 -0.07 1.05
N SER A 3 0.15 -1.30 0.91
CA SER A 3 -0.56 -1.97 2.00
C SER A 3 0.41 -2.40 3.10
N SER A 4 0.13 -2.05 4.34
CA SER A 4 0.84 -2.56 5.52
C SER A 4 0.40 -3.98 5.91
N LEU A 5 -0.66 -4.50 5.30
CA LEU A 5 -1.21 -5.84 5.53
C LEU A 5 -0.87 -6.82 4.41
N ALA A 6 -0.06 -6.42 3.41
CA ALA A 6 0.44 -7.34 2.41
C ALA A 6 1.25 -8.46 3.08
N PRO A 7 1.08 -9.73 2.65
CA PRO A 7 1.88 -10.81 3.18
C PRO A 7 3.36 -10.60 2.85
N THR A 8 4.21 -11.07 3.74
CA THR A 8 5.65 -11.05 3.52
C THR A 8 6.01 -11.91 2.31
N TYR A 9 7.05 -11.53 1.62
CA TYR A 9 7.64 -12.28 0.51
C TYR A 9 9.17 -12.29 0.64
N ASP A 10 9.80 -13.25 0.02
CA ASP A 10 11.26 -13.38 0.05
C ASP A 10 11.89 -12.26 -0.77
N HIS A 11 12.67 -11.42 -0.13
CA HIS A 11 13.35 -10.32 -0.81
C HIS A 11 14.74 -10.04 -0.24
N ILE A 12 15.55 -9.42 -1.06
CA ILE A 12 16.83 -8.83 -0.68
C ILE A 12 16.70 -7.34 -0.89
N SER A 13 17.08 -6.56 0.12
CA SER A 13 17.16 -5.10 -0.01
C SER A 13 18.53 -4.60 0.42
N VAL A 14 19.02 -3.59 -0.27
CA VAL A 14 20.28 -2.91 0.03
C VAL A 14 20.00 -1.43 0.15
N ARG A 15 20.48 -0.84 1.26
CA ARG A 15 20.30 0.57 1.54
C ARG A 15 21.65 1.26 1.66
N TYR A 16 21.83 2.31 0.88
CA TYR A 16 23.00 3.17 0.88
C TYR A 16 22.64 4.55 1.43
N ASN A 17 23.43 5.04 2.37
CA ASN A 17 23.29 6.38 2.91
C ASN A 17 24.46 7.24 2.41
N LEU A 18 24.17 8.24 1.61
CA LEU A 18 25.12 9.17 1.02
C LEU A 18 24.79 10.58 1.52
N ALA A 19 25.43 10.98 2.62
CA ALA A 19 25.16 12.26 3.28
C ALA A 19 23.66 12.47 3.53
N THR A 20 23.01 13.34 2.75
CA THR A 20 21.58 13.68 2.86
C THR A 20 20.69 12.82 1.96
N ILE A 21 21.27 11.92 1.17
CA ILE A 21 20.52 11.06 0.25
C ILE A 21 20.58 9.62 0.74
N GLN A 22 19.45 8.96 0.76
CA GLN A 22 19.35 7.53 0.96
C GLN A 22 18.85 6.89 -0.33
N LEU A 23 19.58 5.89 -0.81
CA LEU A 23 19.20 5.03 -1.91
C LEU A 23 18.85 3.64 -1.36
N GLU A 24 17.70 3.12 -1.71
CA GLU A 24 17.30 1.75 -1.42
C GLU A 24 16.98 1.02 -2.71
N VAL A 25 17.48 -0.20 -2.84
CA VAL A 25 17.22 -1.11 -3.96
C VAL A 25 16.73 -2.41 -3.38
N MET A 26 15.66 -2.95 -3.93
CA MET A 26 15.12 -4.24 -3.51
C MET A 26 14.79 -5.13 -4.71
N SER A 27 14.86 -6.43 -4.51
CA SER A 27 14.33 -7.43 -5.42
C SER A 27 13.79 -8.61 -4.64
N GLY A 28 12.71 -9.20 -5.10
CA GLY A 28 12.04 -10.28 -4.38
C GLY A 28 11.16 -11.14 -5.27
N GLN A 29 10.69 -12.24 -4.68
CA GLN A 29 9.78 -13.18 -5.32
C GLN A 29 8.44 -13.15 -4.59
N LEU A 30 7.39 -12.91 -5.35
CA LEU A 30 5.99 -13.03 -4.92
C LEU A 30 5.50 -14.47 -5.05
N GLY A 31 4.27 -14.75 -4.65
CA GLY A 31 3.64 -16.05 -4.88
C GLY A 31 3.51 -16.37 -6.37
N SER A 32 3.70 -17.65 -6.74
CA SER A 32 3.48 -18.12 -8.11
C SER A 32 2.00 -18.39 -8.36
N GLU A 33 1.59 -18.30 -9.62
CA GLU A 33 0.24 -18.62 -10.09
C GLU A 33 0.31 -19.62 -11.24
N GLU A 34 -0.80 -20.29 -11.58
CA GLU A 34 -0.86 -21.24 -12.68
C GLU A 34 -1.69 -20.69 -13.83
N THR A 35 -1.25 -20.94 -15.07
CA THR A 35 -2.04 -20.69 -16.26
C THR A 35 -3.17 -21.69 -16.41
N THR A 36 -4.12 -21.44 -17.28
CA THR A 36 -5.18 -22.40 -17.65
C THR A 36 -4.62 -23.67 -18.29
N GLU A 37 -3.40 -23.65 -18.80
CA GLU A 37 -2.69 -24.79 -19.40
C GLU A 37 -1.84 -25.57 -18.38
N GLY A 38 -1.83 -25.14 -17.12
CA GLY A 38 -1.10 -25.77 -16.02
C GLY A 38 0.38 -25.39 -15.94
N GLU A 39 0.78 -24.31 -16.62
CA GLU A 39 2.14 -23.79 -16.50
C GLU A 39 2.27 -22.85 -15.27
N THR A 40 3.38 -22.96 -14.56
CA THR A 40 3.66 -22.10 -13.40
C THR A 40 4.23 -20.77 -13.85
N VAL A 41 3.50 -19.70 -13.62
CA VAL A 41 3.95 -18.33 -13.80
C VAL A 41 4.64 -17.85 -12.53
N ARG A 42 5.90 -17.48 -12.66
CA ARG A 42 6.63 -16.82 -11.57
C ARG A 42 6.29 -15.36 -11.56
N ARG A 43 6.10 -14.83 -10.34
CA ARG A 43 5.85 -13.41 -10.11
C ARG A 43 6.99 -12.86 -9.27
N LEU A 44 7.64 -11.86 -9.80
CA LEU A 44 8.82 -11.25 -9.23
C LEU A 44 8.56 -9.75 -9.03
N THR A 45 9.27 -9.14 -8.11
CA THR A 45 9.20 -7.70 -7.90
C THR A 45 10.58 -7.12 -7.70
N ALA A 46 10.75 -5.90 -8.17
CA ALA A 46 11.94 -5.10 -7.91
C ALA A 46 11.53 -3.66 -7.63
N GLY A 47 12.39 -2.91 -6.96
CA GLY A 47 12.13 -1.51 -6.68
C GLY A 47 13.38 -0.76 -6.31
N HIS A 48 13.37 0.53 -6.58
CA HIS A 48 14.38 1.46 -6.08
C HIS A 48 13.72 2.75 -5.57
N ARG A 49 14.34 3.33 -4.57
CA ARG A 49 13.84 4.50 -3.90
C ARG A 49 14.96 5.45 -3.52
N PHE A 50 14.81 6.71 -3.88
CA PHE A 50 15.67 7.80 -3.47
C PHE A 50 14.93 8.65 -2.43
N THR A 51 15.59 8.91 -1.31
CA THR A 51 15.05 9.77 -0.25
C THR A 51 16.07 10.86 0.07
N TRP A 52 15.65 12.11 0.00
CA TRP A 52 16.44 13.24 0.41
C TRP A 52 16.03 13.71 1.80
N ILE A 53 16.98 13.74 2.73
CA ILE A 53 16.79 14.12 4.14
C ILE A 53 17.85 15.19 4.47
N PRO A 54 17.58 16.48 4.32
CA PRO A 54 18.54 17.53 4.62
C PRO A 54 18.89 17.57 6.11
N GLU A 55 20.18 17.85 6.43
CA GLU A 55 20.73 17.78 7.80
C GLU A 55 19.96 18.61 8.84
N HIS A 56 19.45 19.77 8.46
CA HIS A 56 18.66 20.66 9.34
C HIS A 56 17.25 20.86 8.79
N GLY A 57 16.83 20.00 7.87
CA GLY A 57 15.58 20.16 7.14
C GLY A 57 14.35 19.71 7.93
N ARG A 58 13.31 20.45 7.74
CA ARG A 58 11.96 20.03 8.13
C ARG A 58 11.30 19.17 7.06
N TRP A 59 12.07 18.80 6.02
CA TRP A 59 11.60 18.11 4.84
C TRP A 59 12.18 16.70 4.77
N LEU A 60 11.38 15.80 4.29
CA LEU A 60 11.80 14.55 3.70
C LEU A 60 11.09 14.50 2.35
N LEU A 61 11.82 14.31 1.28
CA LEU A 61 11.27 14.15 -0.07
C LEU A 61 11.85 12.90 -0.69
N GLY A 62 11.05 12.15 -1.40
CA GLY A 62 11.54 10.98 -2.09
C GLY A 62 10.72 10.65 -3.32
N PHE A 63 11.35 9.88 -4.19
CA PHE A 63 10.71 9.24 -5.32
C PHE A 63 11.22 7.82 -5.47
N GLY A 64 10.48 7.00 -6.14
CA GLY A 64 10.91 5.65 -6.45
C GLY A 64 10.02 5.03 -7.51
N GLU A 65 10.45 3.86 -7.91
CA GLU A 65 9.74 2.99 -8.84
C GLU A 65 9.68 1.59 -8.26
N GLN A 66 8.62 0.91 -8.55
CA GLN A 66 8.50 -0.51 -8.25
C GLN A 66 7.82 -1.20 -9.42
N ILE A 67 8.23 -2.43 -9.70
CA ILE A 67 7.73 -3.24 -10.79
C ILE A 67 7.34 -4.63 -10.29
N ILE A 68 6.23 -5.16 -10.82
CA ILE A 68 5.91 -6.57 -10.80
C ILE A 68 6.13 -7.09 -12.21
N TYR A 69 6.98 -8.07 -12.37
CA TYR A 69 7.27 -8.71 -13.64
C TYR A 69 7.04 -10.21 -13.56
N THR A 70 6.44 -10.76 -14.60
CA THR A 70 5.88 -12.11 -14.57
C THR A 70 6.26 -12.90 -15.81
N GLY A 71 6.28 -14.23 -15.71
CA GLY A 71 6.51 -15.10 -16.86
C GLY A 71 6.72 -16.57 -16.48
N VAL A 72 6.47 -17.45 -17.44
CA VAL A 72 6.79 -18.86 -17.32
C VAL A 72 8.32 -19.01 -17.36
N ASN A 73 8.90 -19.67 -16.34
CA ASN A 73 10.34 -19.80 -16.18
C ASN A 73 11.14 -18.49 -16.05
N ARG A 74 10.48 -17.35 -15.83
CA ARG A 74 11.15 -16.06 -15.62
C ARG A 74 12.02 -16.11 -14.36
N SER A 75 13.15 -15.46 -14.38
CA SER A 75 14.11 -15.39 -13.27
C SER A 75 14.37 -13.94 -12.85
N LEU A 76 15.14 -13.78 -11.78
CA LEU A 76 15.59 -12.44 -11.36
C LEU A 76 16.40 -11.80 -12.49
N GLU A 77 16.02 -10.58 -12.87
CA GLU A 77 16.65 -9.79 -13.92
C GLU A 77 17.55 -8.72 -13.33
N MET A 78 18.83 -8.76 -13.71
CA MET A 78 19.84 -7.85 -13.18
C MET A 78 19.61 -6.39 -13.55
N MET A 79 18.89 -6.14 -14.64
CA MET A 79 18.55 -4.77 -15.06
C MET A 79 17.70 -4.06 -14.01
N TYR A 80 16.77 -4.77 -13.35
CA TYR A 80 15.91 -4.21 -12.31
C TYR A 80 16.63 -3.96 -10.98
N LEU A 81 17.89 -4.42 -10.84
CA LEU A 81 18.75 -4.09 -9.71
C LEU A 81 19.55 -2.79 -9.94
N ASN A 82 19.52 -2.24 -11.16
CA ASN A 82 20.19 -0.99 -11.45
C ASN A 82 19.29 0.21 -11.10
N PRO A 83 19.58 0.96 -10.03
CA PRO A 83 18.72 2.05 -9.59
C PRO A 83 18.71 3.28 -10.51
N PHE A 84 19.53 3.30 -11.53
CA PHE A 84 19.64 4.40 -12.49
C PHE A 84 18.93 4.11 -13.82
N VAL A 85 18.35 2.91 -13.97
CA VAL A 85 17.55 2.55 -15.14
C VAL A 85 16.08 2.64 -14.76
N PRO A 86 15.33 3.60 -15.31
CA PRO A 86 13.90 3.70 -15.04
C PRO A 86 13.14 2.47 -15.57
N PHE A 87 12.26 1.92 -14.75
CA PHE A 87 11.47 0.73 -15.11
C PHE A 87 10.49 0.99 -16.27
N ALA A 88 10.04 2.23 -16.42
CA ALA A 88 9.22 2.63 -17.54
C ALA A 88 9.86 2.36 -18.93
N PHE A 89 11.20 2.35 -19.00
CA PHE A 89 11.89 2.01 -20.26
C PHE A 89 11.89 0.50 -20.53
N SER A 90 11.84 -0.34 -19.51
CA SER A 90 11.76 -1.80 -19.72
C SER A 90 10.36 -2.24 -20.16
N ALA A 91 9.33 -1.53 -19.74
CA ALA A 91 7.95 -1.78 -20.21
C ALA A 91 7.76 -1.48 -21.70
N LEU A 92 8.55 -0.55 -22.28
CA LEU A 92 8.51 -0.23 -23.71
C LEU A 92 9.13 -1.31 -24.60
N GLU A 93 10.03 -2.14 -24.07
CA GLU A 93 10.65 -3.25 -24.81
C GLU A 93 9.73 -4.48 -24.89
N GLY A 94 8.69 -4.54 -24.09
CA GLY A 94 7.80 -5.71 -23.94
C GLY A 94 6.70 -5.85 -24.99
N GLU A 95 6.57 -4.94 -25.95
CA GLU A 95 5.54 -5.07 -27.03
C GLU A 95 5.72 -6.30 -27.93
N GLU A 96 6.88 -6.95 -27.92
CA GLU A 96 7.15 -8.22 -28.58
C GLU A 96 7.16 -9.42 -27.62
N ALA A 97 6.58 -9.32 -26.43
CA ALA A 97 6.52 -10.41 -25.46
C ALA A 97 5.91 -11.65 -26.10
N SER A 98 6.70 -12.70 -26.21
CA SER A 98 6.36 -13.95 -26.90
C SER A 98 5.27 -14.76 -26.21
N TYR A 99 4.90 -14.39 -25.00
CA TYR A 99 3.91 -15.07 -24.18
C TYR A 99 2.94 -14.08 -23.52
N PRO A 100 1.63 -14.41 -23.45
CA PRO A 100 0.63 -13.57 -22.75
C PRO A 100 0.90 -13.40 -21.24
N SER A 101 1.83 -14.17 -20.67
CA SER A 101 2.24 -14.08 -19.28
C SER A 101 3.38 -13.08 -19.02
N ASP A 102 4.06 -12.63 -20.08
CA ASP A 102 5.22 -11.73 -20.00
C ASP A 102 4.72 -10.30 -20.04
N ASN A 103 4.10 -9.86 -18.94
CA ASN A 103 3.60 -8.52 -18.82
C ASN A 103 4.11 -7.87 -17.55
N ASP A 104 4.83 -6.79 -17.70
CA ASP A 104 5.47 -6.05 -16.62
C ASP A 104 4.57 -4.88 -16.23
N ASN A 105 4.34 -4.71 -14.93
CA ASN A 105 3.53 -3.64 -14.38
C ASN A 105 4.37 -2.81 -13.42
N SER A 106 4.67 -1.57 -13.80
CA SER A 106 5.50 -0.66 -13.01
C SER A 106 4.69 0.53 -12.49
N VAL A 107 5.04 0.98 -11.30
CA VAL A 107 4.50 2.21 -10.72
C VAL A 107 5.64 3.15 -10.34
N ILE A 108 5.39 4.44 -10.54
CA ILE A 108 6.25 5.53 -10.07
C ILE A 108 5.56 6.16 -8.87
N PHE A 109 6.30 6.48 -7.82
CA PHE A 109 5.74 7.16 -6.66
C PHE A 109 6.63 8.30 -6.16
N LEU A 110 5.97 9.36 -5.76
CA LEU A 110 6.54 10.51 -5.08
C LEU A 110 5.98 10.56 -3.66
N TYR A 111 6.82 10.89 -2.69
CA TYR A 111 6.35 11.07 -1.32
C TYR A 111 7.12 12.16 -0.62
N GLY A 112 6.48 12.76 0.36
CA GLY A 112 7.11 13.81 1.14
C GLY A 112 6.51 13.96 2.53
N ARG A 113 7.31 14.53 3.42
CA ARG A 113 6.90 14.93 4.76
C ARG A 113 7.49 16.30 5.08
N PHE A 114 6.68 17.16 5.68
CA PHE A 114 7.08 18.46 6.16
C PHE A 114 6.73 18.63 7.64
N VAL A 115 7.72 18.86 8.48
CA VAL A 115 7.54 19.14 9.90
C VAL A 115 7.15 20.62 10.06
N ILE A 116 5.86 20.89 10.25
CA ILE A 116 5.32 22.25 10.46
C ILE A 116 5.84 22.79 11.79
N GLN A 117 5.74 21.97 12.83
CA GLN A 117 6.29 22.23 14.16
C GLN A 117 6.66 20.89 14.84
N PRO A 118 7.42 20.86 15.92
CA PRO A 118 7.87 19.61 16.54
C PRO A 118 6.78 18.57 16.85
N SER A 119 5.54 19.02 17.02
CA SER A 119 4.39 18.16 17.33
C SER A 119 3.39 18.02 16.18
N LEU A 120 3.72 18.48 14.95
CA LEU A 120 2.80 18.44 13.81
C LEU A 120 3.56 18.32 12.51
N SER A 121 3.20 17.34 11.71
CA SER A 121 3.73 17.15 10.35
C SER A 121 2.61 17.06 9.33
N LEU A 122 2.89 17.50 8.12
CA LEU A 122 2.15 17.23 6.90
C LEU A 122 2.90 16.20 6.10
N TYR A 123 2.22 15.21 5.53
CA TYR A 123 2.81 14.27 4.60
C TYR A 123 1.89 14.03 3.40
N GLY A 124 2.47 13.47 2.35
CA GLY A 124 1.70 13.08 1.17
C GLY A 124 2.45 12.09 0.32
N GLU A 125 1.68 11.37 -0.49
CA GLU A 125 2.15 10.44 -1.50
C GLU A 125 1.37 10.64 -2.78
N PHE A 126 2.05 10.50 -3.91
CA PHE A 126 1.48 10.49 -5.23
C PHE A 126 2.02 9.30 -6.00
N LEU A 127 1.14 8.49 -6.56
CA LEU A 127 1.50 7.30 -7.32
C LEU A 127 0.94 7.43 -8.74
N ILE A 128 1.76 7.06 -9.69
CA ILE A 128 1.44 6.95 -11.12
C ILE A 128 1.61 5.49 -11.48
N ASP A 129 0.52 4.82 -11.80
CA ASP A 129 0.53 3.46 -12.36
C ASP A 129 0.55 3.56 -13.89
N ASP A 130 -0.33 4.39 -14.46
CA ASP A 130 -0.31 4.74 -15.86
C ASP A 130 -0.76 6.20 -16.08
N PHE A 131 -0.08 6.89 -16.99
CA PHE A 131 -0.39 8.27 -17.34
C PHE A 131 -0.55 8.41 -18.85
N GLN A 132 -1.79 8.55 -19.29
CA GLN A 132 -2.11 8.69 -20.71
C GLN A 132 -1.76 10.10 -21.21
N VAL A 133 -0.86 10.18 -22.17
CA VAL A 133 -0.40 11.44 -22.80
C VAL A 133 -1.29 11.81 -24.00
N ASP A 134 -1.81 10.82 -24.71
CA ASP A 134 -2.73 11.01 -25.84
C ASP A 134 -4.19 11.00 -25.37
N PRO A 135 -5.11 11.69 -26.08
CA PRO A 135 -6.54 11.65 -25.80
C PRO A 135 -7.18 10.31 -26.19
N ASP A 136 -6.49 9.22 -25.91
CA ASP A 136 -6.94 7.86 -26.16
C ASP A 136 -7.95 7.41 -25.09
N PRO A 137 -8.77 6.36 -25.34
CA PRO A 137 -9.91 6.04 -24.50
C PRO A 137 -9.61 5.68 -23.06
N TYR A 138 -8.35 5.53 -22.68
CA TYR A 138 -7.98 5.07 -21.33
C TYR A 138 -7.89 6.20 -20.31
N GLN A 139 -8.35 5.93 -19.09
CA GLN A 139 -8.25 6.86 -17.95
C GLN A 139 -6.83 6.85 -17.38
N HIS A 140 -6.44 7.98 -16.77
CA HIS A 140 -5.25 8.00 -15.93
C HIS A 140 -5.42 7.05 -14.73
N MET A 141 -4.34 6.41 -14.32
CA MET A 141 -4.29 5.49 -13.18
C MET A 141 -3.39 6.08 -12.10
N LEU A 142 -4.00 6.88 -11.27
CA LEU A 142 -3.30 7.69 -10.28
C LEU A 142 -3.80 7.38 -8.88
N ALA A 143 -2.93 7.58 -7.89
CA ALA A 143 -3.34 7.56 -6.51
C ALA A 143 -2.72 8.73 -5.73
N TYR A 144 -3.51 9.28 -4.82
CA TYR A 144 -3.13 10.44 -4.01
C TYR A 144 -3.43 10.17 -2.54
N LYS A 145 -2.49 10.56 -1.70
CA LYS A 145 -2.65 10.54 -0.26
C LYS A 145 -2.11 11.84 0.31
N ILE A 146 -2.86 12.45 1.22
CA ILE A 146 -2.41 13.58 2.01
C ILE A 146 -2.84 13.37 3.46
N GLY A 147 -1.97 13.69 4.40
CA GLY A 147 -2.26 13.51 5.81
C GLY A 147 -1.54 14.50 6.69
N LEU A 148 -2.09 14.65 7.87
CA LEU A 148 -1.50 15.35 9.01
C LEU A 148 -1.33 14.35 10.14
N ASP A 149 -0.19 14.38 10.80
CA ASP A 149 0.03 13.61 12.03
C ASP A 149 0.63 14.51 13.11
N GLY A 150 0.33 14.16 14.33
CA GLY A 150 0.80 14.96 15.44
C GLY A 150 0.82 14.24 16.78
N VAL A 151 1.48 14.92 17.73
CA VAL A 151 1.54 14.51 19.13
C VAL A 151 1.04 15.66 19.98
N LYS A 152 0.18 15.37 20.94
CA LYS A 152 -0.38 16.38 21.85
C LYS A 152 -0.76 15.73 23.17
N ASP A 153 -0.51 16.45 24.27
CA ASP A 153 -1.11 16.10 25.55
C ASP A 153 -2.58 16.56 25.58
N PHE A 154 -3.48 15.62 25.77
CA PHE A 154 -4.90 15.88 25.92
C PHE A 154 -5.35 15.40 27.31
N PHE A 155 -5.81 16.31 28.15
CA PHE A 155 -6.14 16.06 29.57
C PHE A 155 -5.01 15.34 30.34
N ASN A 156 -3.75 15.75 30.13
CA ASN A 156 -2.54 15.11 30.69
C ASN A 156 -2.31 13.67 30.24
N MET A 157 -2.92 13.26 29.13
CA MET A 157 -2.66 11.99 28.46
C MET A 157 -1.86 12.26 27.20
N PRO A 158 -0.65 11.70 27.05
CA PRO A 158 0.09 11.75 25.80
C PRO A 158 -0.72 11.04 24.70
N MET A 159 -0.97 11.74 23.62
CA MET A 159 -1.76 11.25 22.48
C MET A 159 -1.01 11.49 21.20
N THR A 160 -0.98 10.48 20.32
CA THR A 160 -0.68 10.61 18.91
C THR A 160 -1.97 10.60 18.12
N TRP A 161 -2.00 11.31 17.01
CA TRP A 161 -3.14 11.32 16.12
C TRP A 161 -2.70 11.46 14.67
N GLU A 162 -3.51 10.96 13.76
CA GLU A 162 -3.32 11.02 12.32
C GLU A 162 -4.67 11.27 11.65
N ALA A 163 -4.70 12.18 10.67
CA ALA A 163 -5.83 12.40 9.79
C ALA A 163 -5.34 12.31 8.34
N GLU A 164 -5.97 11.47 7.53
CA GLU A 164 -5.55 11.14 6.19
C GLU A 164 -6.73 11.19 5.22
N ALA A 165 -6.50 11.68 4.01
CA ALA A 165 -7.40 11.56 2.89
C ALA A 165 -6.67 10.86 1.73
N THR A 166 -7.34 9.89 1.11
CA THR A 166 -6.78 9.08 0.01
C THR A 166 -7.78 9.01 -1.14
N ARG A 167 -7.27 9.10 -2.35
CA ARG A 167 -7.98 8.79 -3.60
C ARG A 167 -7.17 7.77 -4.39
N ILE A 168 -7.81 6.73 -4.88
CA ILE A 168 -7.24 5.74 -5.79
C ILE A 168 -8.15 5.64 -7.01
N ASP A 169 -7.63 5.96 -8.17
CA ASP A 169 -8.41 5.94 -9.42
C ASP A 169 -8.86 4.52 -9.78
N SER A 170 -9.87 4.44 -10.65
CA SER A 170 -10.66 3.22 -10.87
C SER A 170 -9.86 2.02 -11.37
N TRP A 171 -8.78 2.25 -12.10
CA TRP A 171 -7.96 1.21 -12.73
C TRP A 171 -6.56 1.08 -12.15
N THR A 172 -6.21 1.90 -11.17
CA THR A 172 -4.92 1.83 -10.46
C THR A 172 -4.72 0.44 -9.85
N TYR A 173 -3.54 -0.14 -9.99
CA TYR A 173 -3.15 -1.50 -9.55
C TYR A 173 -3.67 -2.65 -10.40
N ILE A 174 -4.47 -2.36 -11.45
CA ILE A 174 -4.99 -3.34 -12.38
C ILE A 174 -4.22 -3.19 -13.70
N HIS A 175 -3.88 -4.30 -14.34
CA HIS A 175 -3.12 -4.28 -15.57
C HIS A 175 -3.68 -5.27 -16.60
N HIS A 176 -3.25 -5.14 -17.88
CA HIS A 176 -3.63 -6.04 -18.99
C HIS A 176 -3.33 -7.51 -18.66
N GLY A 177 -2.22 -7.80 -17.98
CA GLY A 177 -1.84 -9.14 -17.55
C GLY A 177 -2.43 -9.50 -16.21
N GLN A 178 -3.26 -10.54 -16.16
CA GLN A 178 -3.84 -11.01 -14.89
C GLN A 178 -2.80 -11.36 -13.82
N PHE A 179 -1.56 -11.71 -14.22
CA PHE A 179 -0.50 -12.11 -13.30
C PHE A 179 0.32 -10.94 -12.77
N SER A 180 0.27 -9.75 -13.39
CA SER A 180 1.03 -8.56 -12.99
C SER A 180 0.24 -7.58 -12.13
N THR A 181 -0.95 -7.93 -11.68
CA THR A 181 -1.76 -7.16 -10.74
C THR A 181 -1.03 -6.99 -9.39
N TRP A 182 -1.21 -5.83 -8.76
CA TRP A 182 -0.57 -5.47 -7.49
C TRP A 182 -1.15 -6.24 -6.28
N GLN A 183 -0.86 -7.53 -6.27
CA GLN A 183 -1.27 -8.46 -5.22
C GLN A 183 -0.14 -9.44 -4.87
N ASN A 184 -0.24 -10.07 -3.70
CA ASN A 184 0.58 -11.21 -3.31
C ASN A 184 -0.24 -12.18 -2.46
N LEU A 185 -0.30 -13.45 -2.84
CA LEU A 185 -1.04 -14.50 -2.13
C LEU A 185 -2.49 -14.11 -1.80
N GLY A 186 -3.19 -13.46 -2.74
CA GLY A 186 -4.57 -13.01 -2.58
C GLY A 186 -4.73 -11.76 -1.69
N HIS A 187 -3.67 -11.01 -1.43
CA HIS A 187 -3.71 -9.76 -0.68
C HIS A 187 -3.21 -8.60 -1.53
N ALA A 188 -3.86 -7.45 -1.43
CA ALA A 188 -3.42 -6.23 -2.09
C ALA A 188 -2.04 -5.80 -1.58
N THR A 189 -1.10 -5.56 -2.50
CA THR A 189 0.20 -4.95 -2.19
C THR A 189 0.19 -3.45 -2.39
N GLY A 190 -0.77 -2.93 -3.16
CA GLY A 190 -1.08 -1.52 -3.29
C GLY A 190 -1.87 -0.98 -2.09
N TYR A 191 -2.90 -0.17 -2.32
CA TYR A 191 -3.74 0.33 -1.22
C TYR A 191 -4.61 -0.78 -0.63
N LEU A 192 -4.79 -0.73 0.69
CA LEU A 192 -5.44 -1.78 1.47
C LEU A 192 -6.82 -2.21 0.93
N TYR A 193 -7.61 -1.24 0.47
CA TYR A 193 -8.96 -1.47 -0.04
C TYR A 193 -9.03 -1.54 -1.59
N GLY A 194 -7.87 -1.68 -2.25
CA GLY A 194 -7.75 -1.76 -3.70
C GLY A 194 -7.97 -0.43 -4.42
N PRO A 195 -8.34 -0.47 -5.72
CA PRO A 195 -8.60 0.70 -6.55
C PRO A 195 -9.99 1.31 -6.34
N ASP A 196 -10.30 2.37 -7.10
CA ASP A 196 -11.65 2.91 -7.30
C ASP A 196 -12.32 3.39 -5.99
N LEU A 197 -11.67 4.33 -5.30
CA LEU A 197 -12.18 4.79 -4.01
C LEU A 197 -11.75 6.21 -3.59
N TRP A 198 -12.56 6.77 -2.69
CA TRP A 198 -12.19 7.82 -1.77
C TRP A 198 -12.20 7.30 -0.35
N SER A 199 -11.24 7.72 0.46
CA SER A 199 -11.27 7.47 1.90
C SER A 199 -10.80 8.68 2.71
N ALA A 200 -11.38 8.81 3.91
CA ALA A 200 -10.91 9.72 4.94
C ALA A 200 -10.76 8.91 6.24
N ARG A 201 -9.56 8.96 6.84
CA ARG A 201 -9.21 8.19 8.04
C ARG A 201 -8.78 9.13 9.16
N LEU A 202 -9.25 8.85 10.35
CA LEU A 202 -8.82 9.48 11.59
C LEU A 202 -8.39 8.39 12.56
N GLN A 203 -7.16 8.47 13.06
CA GLN A 203 -6.63 7.58 14.08
C GLN A 203 -6.15 8.39 15.28
N ALA A 204 -6.31 7.86 16.47
CA ALA A 204 -5.75 8.42 17.70
C ALA A 204 -5.38 7.32 18.68
N ASP A 205 -4.21 7.47 19.31
CA ASP A 205 -3.70 6.57 20.33
C ASP A 205 -3.36 7.38 21.56
N ALA A 206 -3.95 7.06 22.70
CA ALA A 206 -3.79 7.81 23.93
C ALA A 206 -3.34 6.92 25.11
N TRP A 207 -2.24 7.30 25.77
CA TRP A 207 -1.82 6.66 27.01
C TRP A 207 -2.65 7.18 28.18
N ILE A 208 -3.73 6.47 28.52
CA ILE A 208 -4.59 6.81 29.66
C ILE A 208 -3.84 6.67 30.98
N ARG A 209 -2.93 5.68 31.06
CA ARG A 209 -2.03 5.39 32.19
C ARG A 209 -0.73 4.77 31.67
N PRO A 210 0.37 4.72 32.49
CA PRO A 210 1.67 4.15 32.12
C PRO A 210 1.54 2.70 31.69
N LYS A 211 0.86 2.07 31.09
CA LYS A 211 0.69 0.70 30.57
C LYS A 211 -0.69 0.49 29.96
N VAL A 212 -1.51 1.54 29.87
CA VAL A 212 -2.85 1.42 29.30
C VAL A 212 -2.98 2.38 28.14
N LEU A 213 -3.06 1.81 26.94
CA LEU A 213 -3.24 2.51 25.67
C LEU A 213 -4.69 2.36 25.22
N ALA A 214 -5.32 3.47 24.86
CA ALA A 214 -6.59 3.46 24.14
C ALA A 214 -6.31 3.79 22.69
N ASN A 215 -6.92 3.03 21.78
CA ASN A 215 -6.83 3.22 20.34
C ASN A 215 -8.22 3.54 19.80
N PHE A 216 -8.24 4.45 18.83
CA PHE A 216 -9.41 4.83 18.06
C PHE A 216 -9.02 4.94 16.60
N GLU A 217 -9.78 4.28 15.72
CA GLU A 217 -9.66 4.45 14.28
C GLU A 217 -11.07 4.59 13.68
N PHE A 218 -11.24 5.59 12.85
CA PHE A 218 -12.44 5.80 12.05
C PHE A 218 -12.03 5.99 10.59
N THR A 219 -12.62 5.21 9.68
CA THR A 219 -12.44 5.38 8.25
C THR A 219 -13.79 5.51 7.56
N TRP A 220 -13.99 6.61 6.87
CA TRP A 220 -15.03 6.77 5.89
C TRP A 220 -14.49 6.37 4.52
N LEU A 221 -15.21 5.52 3.80
CA LEU A 221 -14.79 4.95 2.52
C LEU A 221 -15.97 4.97 1.53
N GLU A 222 -15.77 5.58 0.37
CA GLU A 222 -16.62 5.40 -0.81
C GLU A 222 -15.87 4.52 -1.81
N LYS A 223 -16.38 3.32 -2.04
CA LYS A 223 -15.81 2.29 -2.91
C LYS A 223 -16.67 2.12 -4.14
N GLY A 224 -16.06 2.25 -5.32
CA GLY A 224 -16.70 1.96 -6.59
C GLY A 224 -16.70 0.48 -6.95
N ALA A 225 -17.22 0.19 -8.13
CA ALA A 225 -17.42 -1.17 -8.63
C ALA A 225 -16.12 -1.90 -8.98
N ASN A 226 -15.05 -1.17 -9.36
CA ASN A 226 -13.81 -1.78 -9.80
C ASN A 226 -13.00 -2.31 -8.61
N THR A 227 -12.51 -3.53 -8.77
CA THR A 227 -11.72 -4.27 -7.78
C THR A 227 -10.46 -4.81 -8.43
N LEU A 228 -9.51 -5.36 -7.66
CA LEU A 228 -8.32 -6.02 -8.20
C LEU A 228 -8.65 -7.24 -9.08
N SER A 229 -9.88 -7.75 -9.01
CA SER A 229 -10.39 -8.85 -9.85
C SER A 229 -11.12 -8.38 -11.10
N THR A 230 -11.27 -7.07 -11.30
CA THR A 230 -11.99 -6.54 -12.48
C THR A 230 -11.13 -6.75 -13.73
N PRO A 231 -11.67 -7.39 -14.79
CA PRO A 231 -10.92 -7.62 -16.00
C PRO A 231 -10.56 -6.31 -16.72
N TRP A 232 -9.34 -6.19 -17.20
CA TRP A 232 -8.84 -5.02 -17.93
C TRP A 232 -9.67 -4.68 -19.18
N ALA A 233 -10.25 -5.67 -19.82
CA ALA A 233 -11.09 -5.48 -21.03
C ALA A 233 -12.25 -4.47 -20.83
N ASN A 234 -12.54 -4.07 -19.60
CA ASN A 234 -13.55 -3.08 -19.27
C ASN A 234 -12.97 -1.66 -19.09
N ALA A 235 -11.65 -1.47 -19.27
CA ALA A 235 -10.97 -0.20 -19.03
C ALA A 235 -11.23 0.89 -20.08
N ASP A 236 -11.86 0.56 -21.20
CA ASP A 236 -12.10 1.47 -22.36
C ASP A 236 -13.14 2.57 -22.07
N ASN A 237 -13.66 2.65 -20.86
CA ASN A 237 -14.73 3.60 -20.50
C ASN A 237 -14.16 4.93 -20.00
N VAL A 238 -13.59 5.73 -20.90
CA VAL A 238 -13.22 7.12 -20.58
C VAL A 238 -14.48 7.94 -20.32
N GLY A 239 -14.50 8.60 -19.18
CA GLY A 239 -15.62 9.47 -18.79
C GLY A 239 -16.62 8.82 -17.85
N ASP A 240 -16.38 7.61 -17.40
CA ASP A 240 -17.15 7.01 -16.31
C ASP A 240 -17.03 7.85 -15.03
N PRO A 241 -18.12 7.98 -14.27
CA PRO A 241 -18.07 8.69 -13.01
C PRO A 241 -17.11 8.01 -12.02
N PHE A 242 -16.42 8.82 -11.24
CA PHE A 242 -15.51 8.33 -10.20
C PHE A 242 -16.06 8.61 -8.79
N PRO A 243 -16.08 7.63 -7.89
CA PRO A 243 -15.88 6.18 -8.12
C PRO A 243 -16.92 5.58 -9.06
N ALA A 244 -16.56 4.47 -9.76
CA ALA A 244 -17.44 3.81 -10.73
C ALA A 244 -18.71 3.23 -10.07
N PRO A 245 -19.90 3.47 -10.62
CA PRO A 245 -21.13 2.93 -10.03
C PRO A 245 -21.25 1.40 -10.19
N PRO A 246 -21.89 0.70 -9.24
CA PRO A 246 -22.49 1.23 -8.02
C PRO A 246 -21.45 1.60 -6.95
N VAL A 247 -21.66 2.73 -6.28
CA VAL A 247 -20.78 3.19 -5.20
C VAL A 247 -21.34 2.73 -3.86
N VAL A 248 -20.51 2.05 -3.07
CA VAL A 248 -20.85 1.61 -1.71
C VAL A 248 -20.11 2.46 -0.68
N ARG A 249 -20.84 2.91 0.34
CA ARG A 249 -20.28 3.71 1.44
C ARG A 249 -20.09 2.85 2.67
N HIS A 250 -18.89 2.92 3.24
CA HIS A 250 -18.52 2.22 4.46
C HIS A 250 -18.12 3.22 5.53
N MET A 251 -18.60 3.02 6.74
CA MET A 251 -18.14 3.67 7.96
C MET A 251 -17.50 2.60 8.82
N LEU A 252 -16.16 2.62 8.88
CA LEU A 252 -15.35 1.62 9.56
C LEU A 252 -14.86 2.22 10.86
N LEU A 253 -15.08 1.51 11.97
CA LEU A 253 -14.71 1.96 13.31
C LEU A 253 -14.00 0.84 14.04
N ASP A 254 -12.86 1.17 14.64
CA ASP A 254 -12.15 0.33 15.61
C ASP A 254 -11.91 1.14 16.88
N VAL A 255 -12.26 0.58 18.01
CA VAL A 255 -12.02 1.18 19.32
C VAL A 255 -11.53 0.10 20.27
N SER A 256 -10.36 0.32 20.87
CA SER A 256 -9.81 -0.64 21.80
C SER A 256 -9.10 0.00 22.99
N VAL A 257 -8.91 -0.83 24.01
CA VAL A 257 -8.05 -0.53 25.17
C VAL A 257 -7.13 -1.71 25.39
N GLY A 258 -5.82 -1.42 25.44
CA GLY A 258 -4.78 -2.40 25.63
C GLY A 258 -3.98 -2.16 26.90
N TRP A 259 -3.67 -3.24 27.63
CA TRP A 259 -2.69 -3.23 28.70
C TRP A 259 -1.35 -3.80 28.21
N TRP A 260 -0.29 -3.05 28.41
CA TRP A 260 1.06 -3.35 27.94
C TRP A 260 1.96 -3.75 29.11
N GLY A 261 2.11 -5.05 29.32
CA GLY A 261 3.08 -5.62 30.28
C GLY A 261 4.47 -5.76 29.67
N LYS A 262 5.42 -6.24 30.46
CA LYS A 262 6.81 -6.44 30.01
C LYS A 262 6.91 -7.46 28.86
N HIS A 263 6.10 -8.51 28.90
CA HIS A 263 6.12 -9.64 27.97
C HIS A 263 4.74 -9.98 27.40
N THR A 264 3.73 -9.17 27.68
CA THR A 264 2.35 -9.49 27.35
C THR A 264 1.59 -8.23 26.99
N ILE A 265 0.82 -8.27 25.92
CA ILE A 265 -0.18 -7.26 25.58
C ILE A 265 -1.54 -7.94 25.66
N LEU A 266 -2.44 -7.36 26.41
CA LEU A 266 -3.84 -7.74 26.48
C LEU A 266 -4.67 -6.57 25.93
N GLU A 267 -5.41 -6.79 24.87
CA GLU A 267 -6.23 -5.77 24.21
C GLU A 267 -7.67 -6.28 24.08
N ALA A 268 -8.61 -5.42 24.37
CA ALA A 268 -10.03 -5.66 24.18
C ALA A 268 -10.65 -4.48 23.42
N GLY A 269 -11.49 -4.77 22.46
CA GLY A 269 -12.08 -3.73 21.62
C GLY A 269 -13.34 -4.17 20.91
N TRP A 270 -13.88 -3.23 20.15
CA TRP A 270 -14.94 -3.42 19.21
C TRP A 270 -14.52 -2.91 17.83
N SER A 271 -14.82 -3.69 16.79
CA SER A 271 -14.43 -3.35 15.42
C SER A 271 -15.51 -3.80 14.45
N ASN A 272 -15.80 -2.98 13.46
CA ASN A 272 -16.51 -3.38 12.24
C ASN A 272 -15.61 -3.32 11.01
N LEU A 273 -14.29 -3.28 11.20
CA LEU A 273 -13.36 -3.35 10.09
C LEU A 273 -13.54 -4.68 9.35
N PRO A 274 -13.87 -4.66 8.06
CA PRO A 274 -13.91 -5.87 7.25
C PRO A 274 -12.49 -6.40 7.06
N PHE A 275 -12.38 -7.64 6.64
CA PHE A 275 -11.12 -8.07 6.06
C PHE A 275 -10.88 -7.23 4.82
N ALA A 276 -9.80 -6.47 4.82
CA ALA A 276 -9.49 -5.51 3.75
C ALA A 276 -9.49 -6.14 2.35
N ASN A 277 -9.11 -7.42 2.25
CA ASN A 277 -9.16 -8.17 1.01
C ASN A 277 -10.58 -8.34 0.45
N GLU A 278 -11.61 -8.43 1.29
CA GLU A 278 -12.98 -8.52 0.78
C GLU A 278 -13.33 -7.27 -0.01
N ILE A 279 -12.94 -6.08 0.47
CA ILE A 279 -13.18 -4.82 -0.25
C ILE A 279 -12.32 -4.74 -1.52
N ALA A 280 -11.05 -5.14 -1.43
CA ALA A 280 -10.11 -5.01 -2.54
C ALA A 280 -10.43 -5.91 -3.74
N TYR A 281 -10.97 -7.12 -3.50
CA TYR A 281 -11.16 -8.14 -4.55
C TYR A 281 -12.63 -8.40 -4.91
N VAL A 282 -13.53 -8.30 -3.97
CA VAL A 282 -14.94 -8.67 -4.17
C VAL A 282 -15.81 -7.43 -4.24
N GLY A 283 -15.36 -6.33 -3.62
CA GLY A 283 -16.22 -5.21 -3.29
C GLY A 283 -17.20 -5.62 -2.18
N MET A 284 -17.62 -4.68 -1.37
CA MET A 284 -18.64 -4.96 -0.35
C MET A 284 -19.95 -4.30 -0.72
N ASN A 285 -20.98 -5.11 -0.89
CA ASN A 285 -22.32 -4.62 -1.16
C ASN A 285 -23.01 -4.11 0.11
N GLU A 286 -22.60 -4.58 1.29
CA GLU A 286 -23.20 -4.20 2.57
C GLU A 286 -22.13 -4.05 3.68
N PRO A 287 -22.31 -3.09 4.62
CA PRO A 287 -21.45 -2.95 5.79
C PRO A 287 -21.55 -4.21 6.66
N LYS A 288 -20.42 -4.73 7.12
CA LYS A 288 -20.42 -5.82 8.11
C LYS A 288 -20.87 -5.32 9.47
N GLU A 289 -21.58 -6.18 10.18
CA GLU A 289 -21.89 -5.97 11.58
C GLU A 289 -20.58 -6.02 12.38
N GLY A 290 -20.41 -5.06 13.30
CA GLY A 290 -19.26 -5.01 14.18
C GLY A 290 -19.31 -6.09 15.28
N GLY A 291 -18.15 -6.41 15.82
CA GLY A 291 -17.99 -7.39 16.88
C GLY A 291 -17.00 -6.97 17.94
N PHE A 292 -17.17 -7.53 19.14
CA PHE A 292 -16.18 -7.42 20.20
C PHE A 292 -15.06 -8.44 19.98
N TYR A 293 -13.83 -8.04 20.30
CA TYR A 293 -12.67 -8.91 20.25
C TYR A 293 -11.83 -8.84 21.52
N LEU A 294 -11.09 -9.91 21.79
CA LEU A 294 -10.05 -9.99 22.79
C LEU A 294 -8.79 -10.54 22.14
N LYS A 295 -7.67 -9.81 22.25
CA LYS A 295 -6.39 -10.18 21.71
C LYS A 295 -5.38 -10.34 22.84
N LEU A 296 -4.66 -11.46 22.84
CA LEU A 296 -3.56 -11.73 23.75
C LEU A 296 -2.30 -11.95 22.90
N GLN A 297 -1.27 -11.16 23.19
CA GLN A 297 0.01 -11.24 22.50
C GLN A 297 1.14 -11.43 23.52
N PHE A 298 2.01 -12.42 23.25
CA PHE A 298 3.23 -12.64 24.02
C PHE A 298 4.43 -12.08 23.27
N LEU A 299 5.24 -11.28 23.96
CA LEU A 299 6.47 -10.69 23.42
C LEU A 299 7.66 -11.50 23.93
N TYR A 300 8.26 -12.31 23.07
CA TYR A 300 9.51 -13.00 23.37
C TYR A 300 10.66 -12.29 22.69
N ASN A 301 11.66 -11.91 23.48
CA ASN A 301 12.92 -11.40 22.94
C ASN A 301 13.92 -12.57 22.96
N LEU A 302 14.11 -13.23 21.84
CA LEU A 302 15.17 -14.22 21.66
C LEU A 302 16.46 -13.47 21.33
N GLY A 303 17.18 -13.05 22.36
CA GLY A 303 18.55 -12.55 22.21
C GLY A 303 19.49 -13.74 21.99
N PHE A 304 20.14 -13.79 20.84
CA PHE A 304 21.29 -14.66 20.64
C PHE A 304 22.53 -13.81 20.83
N ASP A 305 23.27 -14.03 21.94
CA ASP A 305 24.62 -13.52 22.07
C ASP A 305 25.51 -14.42 21.19
N LEU A 306 25.97 -13.89 20.07
CA LEU A 306 27.04 -14.50 19.29
C LEU A 306 28.36 -14.12 19.97
N GLU A 307 28.95 -15.07 20.73
CA GLU A 307 30.33 -14.97 21.22
C GLU A 307 31.34 -15.08 20.06
#